data_8b424d8fa4031a6115d5c7bba8514a8c
#
_entry.id   8b424d8fa4031a6115d5c7bba8514a8c
#
_cell.length_a   1.000
_cell.length_b   1.000
_cell.length_c   1.000
_cell.angle_alpha   90.00
_cell.angle_beta   90.00
_cell.angle_gamma   90.00
#
_symmetry.space_group_name_H-M   'P 1'
#
loop_
_entity.id
_entity.type
_entity.pdbx_description
1 polymer ?
#
loop_
_entity_poly.entity_id
_entity_poly.type
_entity_poly.pdbx_seq_one_letter_code
_entity_poly.pdbx_strand_id
1 'polypeptide(L)'
;VSIVSKVCAYTNHTILAEALEKWPIGFLEKAVPQLMPIIRELDNRVRAKVSDESTYIIKDGLVHMAHMDIHYGYSVNGVAYLHTEILKNSELNNFYKLYPEKFNNKTNGITFRRWLMSCNPELSAMITDLIGDGWKKDANELEKLGNFVNDDAVLDRLLAVKAGKKADLKNYLKMKQGFDIDENSIYDIQVKRLHEYKRQQMNALYVIHKYFEIKEGKKPATPITVFFGAKAAPAYIIAKDIIHLILCLQQIINNDPEVSPYLKVFMVENYNVTMAEKMIPACDISEQISLASKEASGTGNMKFMLNGALTLGTMDGANVEIAELVGNENIFTFGEDSHPVIDRYARGDYNSRSYYEKDSELKRAVDFIVSDTVKSVGCSENLERLYNELLNKDWFMTFPDFEDYIATREKAYAAYTDRKDWAKKALINIEKAGYFSPDRTIEEYNQDIWKL
;
A
#
# COMPACT_ATOMS: atom_id res chain seq x y z
N VAL A 1 -11.62 -25.03 -25.67
CA VAL A 1 -11.12 -23.71 -26.12
C VAL A 1 -12.29 -22.79 -26.45
N SER A 2 -13.21 -23.18 -27.37
CA SER A 2 -14.31 -22.30 -27.85
C SER A 2 -15.23 -21.77 -26.73
N ILE A 3 -15.42 -22.50 -25.62
CA ILE A 3 -16.18 -22.04 -24.46
C ILE A 3 -15.31 -21.10 -23.61
N VAL A 4 -14.10 -21.55 -23.24
CA VAL A 4 -13.18 -20.76 -22.40
C VAL A 4 -12.92 -19.37 -22.98
N SER A 5 -12.66 -19.30 -24.29
CA SER A 5 -12.41 -18.02 -24.97
C SER A 5 -13.64 -17.10 -25.10
N LYS A 6 -14.77 -17.50 -24.55
CA LYS A 6 -16.01 -16.68 -24.54
C LYS A 6 -16.50 -16.38 -23.12
N VAL A 7 -16.05 -17.16 -22.10
CA VAL A 7 -16.59 -17.06 -20.74
C VAL A 7 -15.53 -16.86 -19.67
N CYS A 8 -14.24 -16.99 -20.01
CA CYS A 8 -13.15 -16.80 -19.04
C CYS A 8 -12.39 -15.51 -19.32
N ALA A 9 -12.21 -14.72 -18.27
CA ALA A 9 -11.44 -13.49 -18.29
C ALA A 9 -10.36 -13.54 -17.19
N TYR A 10 -9.27 -12.83 -17.40
CA TYR A 10 -8.13 -12.77 -16.48
C TYR A 10 -8.03 -11.38 -15.86
N THR A 11 -8.07 -11.31 -14.53
CA THR A 11 -7.74 -10.11 -13.78
C THR A 11 -6.34 -10.25 -13.17
N ASN A 12 -5.42 -9.39 -13.56
CA ASN A 12 -4.07 -9.34 -13.00
C ASN A 12 -4.07 -8.48 -11.73
N HIS A 13 -3.46 -8.98 -10.66
CA HIS A 13 -3.35 -8.30 -9.36
C HIS A 13 -1.90 -7.99 -8.95
N THR A 14 -0.93 -8.13 -9.85
CA THR A 14 0.49 -7.89 -9.53
C THR A 14 1.24 -7.24 -10.70
N ILE A 15 2.26 -6.45 -10.33
CA ILE A 15 3.25 -5.93 -11.29
C ILE A 15 4.55 -6.75 -11.19
N LEU A 16 4.77 -7.40 -10.04
CA LEU A 16 6.01 -8.16 -9.80
C LEU A 16 6.05 -9.41 -10.67
N ALA A 17 6.99 -9.48 -11.60
CA ALA A 17 7.16 -10.62 -12.51
C ALA A 17 7.40 -11.96 -11.77
N GLU A 18 8.08 -11.91 -10.61
CA GLU A 18 8.29 -13.06 -9.74
C GLU A 18 7.01 -13.59 -9.08
N ALA A 19 5.98 -12.76 -8.95
CA ALA A 19 4.69 -13.15 -8.39
C ALA A 19 3.72 -13.72 -9.43
N LEU A 20 4.07 -13.67 -10.73
CA LEU A 20 3.31 -14.40 -11.75
C LEU A 20 3.55 -15.91 -11.60
N GLU A 21 2.47 -16.65 -11.45
CA GLU A 21 2.50 -18.05 -11.09
C GLU A 21 3.12 -18.92 -12.19
N LYS A 22 4.15 -19.67 -11.84
CA LYS A 22 4.90 -20.57 -12.73
C LYS A 22 5.13 -21.89 -12.01
N TRP A 23 4.81 -23.01 -12.67
CA TRP A 23 4.93 -24.33 -12.07
C TRP A 23 5.88 -25.23 -12.87
N PRO A 24 6.85 -25.89 -12.23
CA PRO A 24 7.65 -26.95 -12.87
C PRO A 24 6.74 -28.01 -13.48
N ILE A 25 6.99 -28.40 -14.72
CA ILE A 25 6.21 -29.44 -15.43
C ILE A 25 6.09 -30.70 -14.58
N GLY A 26 7.19 -31.16 -13.97
CA GLY A 26 7.18 -32.38 -13.15
C GLY A 26 6.30 -32.29 -11.88
N PHE A 27 5.98 -31.10 -11.39
CA PHE A 27 5.01 -30.92 -10.29
C PHE A 27 3.59 -31.14 -10.79
N LEU A 28 3.26 -30.56 -11.95
CA LEU A 28 1.94 -30.71 -12.55
C LEU A 28 1.70 -32.13 -13.05
N GLU A 29 2.72 -32.81 -13.57
CA GLU A 29 2.66 -34.23 -13.96
C GLU A 29 2.35 -35.15 -12.77
N LYS A 30 2.78 -34.78 -11.57
CA LYS A 30 2.46 -35.53 -10.34
C LYS A 30 1.08 -35.15 -9.77
N ALA A 31 0.76 -33.85 -9.76
CA ALA A 31 -0.44 -33.35 -9.10
C ALA A 31 -1.69 -33.53 -9.98
N VAL A 32 -1.59 -33.26 -11.29
CA VAL A 32 -2.71 -33.23 -12.24
C VAL A 32 -2.31 -33.84 -13.58
N PRO A 33 -1.86 -35.10 -13.63
CA PRO A 33 -1.31 -35.70 -14.84
C PRO A 33 -2.29 -35.68 -16.01
N GLN A 34 -3.60 -35.77 -15.75
CA GLN A 34 -4.65 -35.74 -16.76
C GLN A 34 -4.78 -34.39 -17.49
N LEU A 35 -4.30 -33.29 -16.90
CA LEU A 35 -4.33 -31.95 -17.51
C LEU A 35 -3.08 -31.67 -18.36
N MET A 36 -1.98 -32.35 -18.14
CA MET A 36 -0.73 -32.09 -18.86
C MET A 36 -0.83 -32.27 -20.39
N PRO A 37 -1.51 -33.30 -20.92
CA PRO A 37 -1.72 -33.39 -22.39
C PRO A 37 -2.49 -32.20 -22.95
N ILE A 38 -3.46 -31.65 -22.17
CA ILE A 38 -4.24 -30.48 -22.57
C ILE A 38 -3.35 -29.25 -22.58
N ILE A 39 -2.56 -29.02 -21.53
CA ILE A 39 -1.65 -27.86 -21.43
C ILE A 39 -0.62 -27.89 -22.57
N ARG A 40 -0.05 -29.06 -22.88
CA ARG A 40 0.87 -29.22 -24.02
C ARG A 40 0.21 -28.90 -25.36
N GLU A 41 -1.03 -29.37 -25.58
CA GLU A 41 -1.79 -29.05 -26.77
C GLU A 41 -2.09 -27.56 -26.89
N LEU A 42 -2.45 -26.89 -25.79
CA LEU A 42 -2.66 -25.44 -25.76
C LEU A 42 -1.36 -24.70 -26.15
N ASP A 43 -0.21 -25.09 -25.58
CA ASP A 43 1.10 -24.53 -25.92
C ASP A 43 1.47 -24.76 -27.41
N ASN A 44 1.24 -25.97 -27.93
CA ASN A 44 1.47 -26.29 -29.35
C ASN A 44 0.66 -25.38 -30.27
N ARG A 45 -0.60 -25.11 -29.94
CA ARG A 45 -1.45 -24.18 -30.71
C ARG A 45 -0.96 -22.75 -30.65
N VAL A 46 -0.40 -22.31 -29.52
CA VAL A 46 0.25 -20.99 -29.41
C VAL A 46 1.46 -20.93 -30.32
N ARG A 47 2.39 -21.90 -30.22
CA ARG A 47 3.61 -22.00 -31.06
C ARG A 47 3.32 -22.01 -32.55
N ALA A 48 2.20 -22.60 -32.96
CA ALA A 48 1.80 -22.63 -34.37
C ALA A 48 1.33 -21.26 -34.88
N LYS A 49 0.98 -20.32 -34.02
CA LYS A 49 0.40 -19.01 -34.39
C LYS A 49 1.29 -17.83 -34.05
N VAL A 50 2.13 -17.95 -33.04
CA VAL A 50 2.93 -16.87 -32.46
C VAL A 50 4.41 -17.26 -32.50
N SER A 51 5.24 -16.39 -33.08
CA SER A 51 6.69 -16.58 -33.14
C SER A 51 7.46 -16.04 -31.93
N ASP A 52 6.81 -15.21 -31.10
CA ASP A 52 7.45 -14.63 -29.91
C ASP A 52 7.48 -15.65 -28.78
N GLU A 53 8.64 -16.27 -28.59
CA GLU A 53 8.87 -17.28 -27.57
C GLU A 53 8.68 -16.78 -26.14
N SER A 54 8.75 -15.46 -25.92
CA SER A 54 8.52 -14.86 -24.60
C SER A 54 7.09 -15.06 -24.11
N THR A 55 6.15 -15.35 -25.01
CA THR A 55 4.72 -15.53 -24.73
C THR A 55 4.30 -17.00 -24.62
N TYR A 56 5.20 -17.96 -24.82
CA TYR A 56 4.85 -19.38 -24.77
C TYR A 56 4.36 -19.80 -23.38
N ILE A 57 3.39 -20.72 -23.35
CA ILE A 57 2.82 -21.24 -22.10
C ILE A 57 3.83 -22.12 -21.38
N ILE A 58 4.51 -23.00 -22.12
CA ILE A 58 5.57 -23.83 -21.59
C ILE A 58 6.92 -23.27 -22.02
N LYS A 59 7.71 -22.81 -21.06
CA LYS A 59 9.01 -22.23 -21.31
C LYS A 59 9.95 -22.57 -20.16
N ASP A 60 11.21 -22.88 -20.46
CA ASP A 60 12.28 -23.16 -19.48
C ASP A 60 11.90 -24.25 -18.45
N GLY A 61 11.12 -25.26 -18.87
CA GLY A 61 10.64 -26.34 -18.00
C GLY A 61 9.50 -25.95 -17.06
N LEU A 62 8.95 -24.74 -17.21
CA LEU A 62 7.87 -24.20 -16.39
C LEU A 62 6.59 -24.00 -17.23
N VAL A 63 5.44 -24.19 -16.61
CA VAL A 63 4.13 -23.78 -17.14
C VAL A 63 3.79 -22.42 -16.57
N HIS A 64 3.62 -21.42 -17.44
CA HIS A 64 3.29 -20.02 -17.10
C HIS A 64 1.76 -19.86 -17.11
N MET A 65 1.16 -19.76 -15.92
CA MET A 65 -0.30 -19.72 -15.79
C MET A 65 -0.91 -18.46 -16.43
N ALA A 66 -0.34 -17.29 -16.16
CA ALA A 66 -0.81 -16.04 -16.77
C ALA A 66 -0.74 -16.06 -18.31
N HIS A 67 0.28 -16.68 -18.90
CA HIS A 67 0.38 -16.80 -20.36
C HIS A 67 -0.79 -17.60 -20.94
N MET A 68 -1.15 -18.70 -20.28
CA MET A 68 -2.31 -19.51 -20.68
C MET A 68 -3.60 -18.70 -20.57
N ASP A 69 -3.78 -17.96 -19.47
CA ASP A 69 -4.97 -17.15 -19.23
C ASP A 69 -5.12 -16.02 -20.27
N ILE A 70 -4.01 -15.35 -20.63
CA ILE A 70 -4.03 -14.28 -21.63
C ILE A 70 -4.29 -14.82 -23.04
N HIS A 71 -3.68 -15.94 -23.43
CA HIS A 71 -3.91 -16.53 -24.75
C HIS A 71 -5.37 -16.97 -24.94
N TYR A 72 -5.96 -17.58 -23.93
CA TYR A 72 -7.25 -18.25 -24.05
C TYR A 72 -8.43 -17.54 -23.40
N GLY A 73 -8.21 -16.60 -22.50
CA GLY A 73 -9.25 -15.69 -22.01
C GLY A 73 -9.60 -14.61 -23.04
N TYR A 74 -10.78 -14.04 -22.94
CA TYR A 74 -11.22 -12.99 -23.87
C TYR A 74 -10.95 -11.57 -23.38
N SER A 75 -10.65 -11.40 -22.09
CA SER A 75 -10.36 -10.11 -21.46
C SER A 75 -9.23 -10.25 -20.46
N VAL A 76 -8.38 -9.23 -20.39
CA VAL A 76 -7.27 -9.07 -19.45
C VAL A 76 -7.38 -7.69 -18.84
N ASN A 77 -7.58 -7.59 -17.53
CA ASN A 77 -7.62 -6.27 -16.91
C ASN A 77 -6.59 -6.10 -15.79
N GLY A 78 -6.08 -4.89 -15.70
CA GLY A 78 -5.43 -4.38 -14.50
C GLY A 78 -6.45 -3.88 -13.50
N VAL A 79 -5.99 -3.46 -12.30
CA VAL A 79 -6.84 -3.13 -11.15
C VAL A 79 -6.65 -1.69 -10.62
N ALA A 80 -5.91 -0.87 -11.36
CA ALA A 80 -5.80 0.58 -11.26
C ALA A 80 -5.32 1.10 -12.62
N TYR A 81 -5.56 2.37 -12.91
CA TYR A 81 -5.18 2.98 -14.19
C TYR A 81 -3.68 2.81 -14.48
N LEU A 82 -2.82 3.27 -13.57
CA LEU A 82 -1.36 3.14 -13.72
C LEU A 82 -0.91 1.69 -13.88
N HIS A 83 -1.48 0.77 -13.09
CA HIS A 83 -1.21 -0.66 -13.21
C HIS A 83 -1.47 -1.17 -14.62
N THR A 84 -2.63 -0.84 -15.16
CA THR A 84 -3.01 -1.25 -16.51
C THR A 84 -2.06 -0.70 -17.57
N GLU A 85 -1.63 0.55 -17.43
CA GLU A 85 -0.64 1.15 -18.36
C GLU A 85 0.74 0.49 -18.24
N ILE A 86 1.18 0.13 -17.02
CA ILE A 86 2.44 -0.62 -16.82
C ILE A 86 2.34 -2.03 -17.45
N LEU A 87 1.21 -2.72 -17.30
CA LEU A 87 0.99 -4.02 -17.94
C LEU A 87 1.10 -3.90 -19.47
N LYS A 88 0.47 -2.89 -20.08
CA LYS A 88 0.49 -2.67 -21.53
C LYS A 88 1.87 -2.27 -22.06
N ASN A 89 2.57 -1.38 -21.35
CA ASN A 89 3.77 -0.73 -21.86
C ASN A 89 5.07 -1.40 -21.40
N SER A 90 5.03 -2.24 -20.36
CA SER A 90 6.20 -2.90 -19.78
C SER A 90 5.96 -4.40 -19.57
N GLU A 91 5.31 -4.79 -18.48
CA GLU A 91 5.32 -6.17 -17.95
C GLU A 91 4.68 -7.21 -18.89
N LEU A 92 3.61 -6.86 -19.59
CA LEU A 92 2.88 -7.70 -20.55
C LEU A 92 2.82 -7.07 -21.95
N ASN A 93 3.77 -6.21 -22.28
CA ASN A 93 3.82 -5.51 -23.56
C ASN A 93 3.83 -6.46 -24.76
N ASN A 94 4.54 -7.58 -24.65
CA ASN A 94 4.56 -8.64 -25.66
C ASN A 94 3.15 -9.21 -25.92
N PHE A 95 2.34 -9.42 -24.88
CA PHE A 95 0.94 -9.85 -25.01
C PHE A 95 0.03 -8.73 -25.52
N TYR A 96 0.27 -7.50 -25.05
CA TYR A 96 -0.52 -6.36 -25.54
C TYR A 96 -0.34 -6.14 -27.04
N LYS A 97 0.86 -6.35 -27.58
CA LYS A 97 1.11 -6.31 -29.02
C LYS A 97 0.35 -7.40 -29.80
N LEU A 98 0.12 -8.55 -29.17
CA LEU A 98 -0.62 -9.67 -29.80
C LEU A 98 -2.14 -9.48 -29.70
N TYR A 99 -2.64 -8.93 -28.58
CA TYR A 99 -4.06 -8.87 -28.24
C TYR A 99 -4.44 -7.52 -27.62
N PRO A 100 -4.22 -6.39 -28.31
CA PRO A 100 -4.48 -5.07 -27.72
C PRO A 100 -5.95 -4.90 -27.29
N GLU A 101 -6.89 -5.55 -27.98
CA GLU A 101 -8.31 -5.48 -27.71
C GLU A 101 -8.75 -6.18 -26.41
N LYS A 102 -7.91 -7.06 -25.85
CA LYS A 102 -8.22 -7.74 -24.59
C LYS A 102 -7.95 -6.88 -23.35
N PHE A 103 -7.02 -5.91 -23.45
CA PHE A 103 -6.52 -5.18 -22.30
C PHE A 103 -7.43 -4.01 -21.94
N ASN A 104 -7.85 -3.98 -20.68
CA ASN A 104 -8.68 -2.90 -20.12
C ASN A 104 -8.37 -2.68 -18.64
N ASN A 105 -8.88 -1.57 -18.08
CA ASN A 105 -8.73 -1.25 -16.65
C ASN A 105 -10.06 -1.44 -15.93
N LYS A 106 -9.96 -2.02 -14.73
CA LYS A 106 -11.06 -2.07 -13.75
C LYS A 106 -10.49 -1.69 -12.38
N THR A 107 -10.49 -0.39 -12.06
CA THR A 107 -10.00 0.08 -10.77
C THR A 107 -10.77 -0.60 -9.65
N ASN A 108 -10.05 -1.15 -8.66
CA ASN A 108 -10.64 -1.83 -7.52
C ASN A 108 -11.64 -0.93 -6.78
N GLY A 109 -12.61 -1.57 -6.16
CA GLY A 109 -13.52 -0.96 -5.20
C GLY A 109 -13.46 -1.66 -3.83
N ILE A 110 -14.06 -1.04 -2.85
CA ILE A 110 -14.13 -1.51 -1.47
C ILE A 110 -15.57 -1.49 -0.96
N THR A 111 -15.97 -2.49 -0.18
CA THR A 111 -17.33 -2.52 0.37
C THR A 111 -17.51 -1.47 1.49
N PHE A 112 -18.41 -0.50 1.26
CA PHE A 112 -18.75 0.54 2.24
C PHE A 112 -19.51 -0.03 3.43
N ARG A 113 -20.22 -1.14 3.26
CA ARG A 113 -20.90 -1.84 4.35
C ARG A 113 -19.94 -2.19 5.49
N ARG A 114 -18.77 -2.75 5.16
CA ARG A 114 -17.73 -3.06 6.16
C ARG A 114 -16.90 -1.84 6.51
N TRP A 115 -16.34 -1.17 5.50
CA TRP A 115 -15.26 -0.20 5.69
C TRP A 115 -15.72 1.21 6.03
N LEU A 116 -17.03 1.42 6.14
CA LEU A 116 -17.63 2.64 6.68
C LEU A 116 -18.79 2.30 7.64
N MET A 117 -19.89 1.73 7.13
CA MET A 117 -21.11 1.56 7.93
C MET A 117 -20.91 0.69 9.18
N SER A 118 -20.13 -0.40 9.09
CA SER A 118 -19.87 -1.30 10.21
C SER A 118 -18.75 -0.84 11.12
N CYS A 119 -17.60 -0.43 10.56
CA CYS A 119 -16.42 -0.10 11.37
C CYS A 119 -16.39 1.36 11.87
N ASN A 120 -17.17 2.26 11.27
CA ASN A 120 -17.27 3.67 11.66
C ASN A 120 -18.72 4.18 11.60
N PRO A 121 -19.61 3.60 12.42
CA PRO A 121 -21.03 3.95 12.42
C PRO A 121 -21.29 5.42 12.74
N GLU A 122 -20.42 6.07 13.53
CA GLU A 122 -20.55 7.48 13.89
C GLU A 122 -20.29 8.38 12.66
N LEU A 123 -19.29 8.07 11.83
CA LEU A 123 -19.08 8.77 10.56
C LEU A 123 -20.24 8.50 9.59
N SER A 124 -20.69 7.26 9.50
CA SER A 124 -21.85 6.88 8.68
C SER A 124 -23.12 7.64 9.08
N ALA A 125 -23.39 7.81 10.38
CA ALA A 125 -24.50 8.59 10.90
C ALA A 125 -24.33 10.08 10.56
N MET A 126 -23.14 10.65 10.77
CA MET A 126 -22.83 12.03 10.41
C MET A 126 -23.10 12.31 8.93
N ILE A 127 -22.64 11.46 8.03
CA ILE A 127 -22.87 11.59 6.58
C ILE A 127 -24.37 11.54 6.29
N THR A 128 -25.09 10.58 6.87
CA THR A 128 -26.53 10.42 6.66
C THR A 128 -27.31 11.65 7.15
N ASP A 129 -26.93 12.24 8.29
CA ASP A 129 -27.57 13.46 8.80
C ASP A 129 -27.37 14.67 7.86
N LEU A 130 -26.20 14.75 7.19
CA LEU A 130 -25.85 15.87 6.32
C LEU A 130 -26.48 15.76 4.92
N ILE A 131 -26.49 14.56 4.32
CA ILE A 131 -26.85 14.41 2.90
C ILE A 131 -27.96 13.38 2.64
N GLY A 132 -28.60 12.85 3.72
CA GLY A 132 -29.58 11.76 3.61
C GLY A 132 -28.93 10.39 3.46
N ASP A 133 -29.72 9.35 3.27
CA ASP A 133 -29.25 7.95 3.24
C ASP A 133 -29.03 7.38 1.82
N GLY A 134 -29.25 8.19 0.80
CA GLY A 134 -29.10 7.81 -0.62
C GLY A 134 -27.73 7.32 -0.97
N TRP A 135 -26.67 7.87 -0.35
CA TRP A 135 -25.27 7.47 -0.56
C TRP A 135 -25.00 5.97 -0.26
N LYS A 136 -25.85 5.32 0.53
CA LYS A 136 -25.75 3.88 0.83
C LYS A 136 -26.08 3.01 -0.38
N LYS A 137 -26.80 3.58 -1.36
CA LYS A 137 -27.18 2.92 -2.63
C LYS A 137 -26.42 3.49 -3.81
N ASP A 138 -26.18 4.79 -3.81
CA ASP A 138 -25.39 5.49 -4.81
C ASP A 138 -24.25 6.26 -4.13
N ALA A 139 -23.05 5.71 -4.17
CA ALA A 139 -21.88 6.29 -3.53
C ALA A 139 -21.47 7.65 -4.12
N ASN A 140 -21.91 8.01 -5.34
CA ASN A 140 -21.67 9.33 -5.94
C ASN A 140 -22.34 10.44 -5.11
N GLU A 141 -23.37 10.13 -4.34
CA GLU A 141 -24.00 11.11 -3.45
C GLU A 141 -23.07 11.63 -2.35
N LEU A 142 -21.94 10.94 -2.04
CA LEU A 142 -20.94 11.49 -1.13
C LEU A 142 -20.38 12.84 -1.59
N GLU A 143 -20.42 13.15 -2.90
CA GLU A 143 -20.00 14.47 -3.42
C GLU A 143 -20.81 15.63 -2.85
N LYS A 144 -22.04 15.38 -2.35
CA LYS A 144 -22.84 16.39 -1.65
C LYS A 144 -22.16 16.92 -0.37
N LEU A 145 -21.21 16.17 0.20
CA LEU A 145 -20.41 16.62 1.35
C LEU A 145 -19.56 17.85 1.04
N GLY A 146 -19.23 18.07 -0.23
CA GLY A 146 -18.54 19.28 -0.70
C GLY A 146 -19.22 20.59 -0.30
N ASN A 147 -20.54 20.59 -0.10
CA ASN A 147 -21.28 21.76 0.38
C ASN A 147 -20.92 22.16 1.82
N PHE A 148 -20.28 21.28 2.59
CA PHE A 148 -19.99 21.44 4.01
C PHE A 148 -18.50 21.63 4.32
N VAL A 149 -17.62 21.67 3.32
CA VAL A 149 -16.15 21.75 3.52
C VAL A 149 -15.68 23.03 4.20
N ASN A 150 -16.53 24.06 4.26
CA ASN A 150 -16.27 25.32 4.96
C ASN A 150 -17.24 25.54 6.14
N ASP A 151 -17.98 24.52 6.57
CA ASP A 151 -18.88 24.59 7.72
C ASP A 151 -18.13 24.16 8.99
N ASP A 152 -17.82 25.12 9.84
CA ASP A 152 -17.05 24.88 11.07
C ASP A 152 -17.69 23.87 12.01
N ALA A 153 -19.02 23.83 12.10
CA ALA A 153 -19.72 22.88 12.97
C ALA A 153 -19.60 21.45 12.43
N VAL A 154 -19.64 21.29 11.11
CA VAL A 154 -19.43 20.00 10.44
C VAL A 154 -17.98 19.52 10.62
N LEU A 155 -17.01 20.42 10.46
CA LEU A 155 -15.60 20.12 10.66
C LEU A 155 -15.30 19.72 12.12
N ASP A 156 -15.87 20.41 13.10
CA ASP A 156 -15.76 20.05 14.52
C ASP A 156 -16.38 18.68 14.82
N ARG A 157 -17.53 18.38 14.21
CA ARG A 157 -18.17 17.07 14.33
C ARG A 157 -17.29 15.97 13.77
N LEU A 158 -16.65 16.18 12.62
CA LEU A 158 -15.73 15.22 12.01
C LEU A 158 -14.51 14.97 12.91
N LEU A 159 -13.93 16.02 13.49
CA LEU A 159 -12.85 15.91 14.46
C LEU A 159 -13.26 15.14 15.71
N ALA A 160 -14.48 15.35 16.21
CA ALA A 160 -15.00 14.60 17.36
C ALA A 160 -15.18 13.11 17.05
N VAL A 161 -15.70 12.76 15.87
CA VAL A 161 -15.79 11.37 15.41
C VAL A 161 -14.39 10.73 15.38
N LYS A 162 -13.41 11.40 14.79
CA LYS A 162 -12.02 10.92 14.74
C LYS A 162 -11.45 10.71 16.12
N ALA A 163 -11.62 11.65 17.03
CA ALA A 163 -11.14 11.55 18.42
C ALA A 163 -11.76 10.33 19.14
N GLY A 164 -13.05 10.07 18.93
CA GLY A 164 -13.71 8.87 19.45
C GLY A 164 -13.09 7.57 18.93
N LYS A 165 -12.81 7.49 17.63
CA LYS A 165 -12.17 6.31 17.04
C LYS A 165 -10.73 6.09 17.53
N LYS A 166 -9.99 7.16 17.78
CA LYS A 166 -8.64 7.08 18.37
C LYS A 166 -8.68 6.56 19.80
N ALA A 167 -9.63 7.04 20.60
CA ALA A 167 -9.85 6.53 21.96
C ALA A 167 -10.28 5.05 21.96
N ASP A 168 -11.16 4.64 21.04
CA ASP A 168 -11.56 3.24 20.87
C ASP A 168 -10.36 2.33 20.53
N LEU A 169 -9.50 2.75 19.59
CA LEU A 169 -8.29 2.00 19.23
C LEU A 169 -7.31 1.91 20.39
N LYS A 170 -7.05 3.01 21.11
CA LYS A 170 -6.22 3.05 22.31
C LYS A 170 -6.69 2.01 23.32
N ASN A 171 -8.00 2.03 23.67
CA ASN A 171 -8.57 1.14 24.65
C ASN A 171 -8.47 -0.32 24.20
N TYR A 172 -8.74 -0.59 22.93
CA TYR A 172 -8.65 -1.92 22.34
C TYR A 172 -7.22 -2.47 22.40
N LEU A 173 -6.22 -1.69 21.98
CA LEU A 173 -4.82 -2.11 21.98
C LEU A 173 -4.24 -2.22 23.39
N LYS A 174 -4.66 -1.36 24.32
CA LYS A 174 -4.29 -1.50 25.73
C LYS A 174 -4.80 -2.82 26.31
N MET A 175 -6.06 -3.15 26.05
CA MET A 175 -6.66 -4.40 26.52
C MET A 175 -6.03 -5.66 25.88
N LYS A 176 -5.72 -5.61 24.57
CA LYS A 176 -5.25 -6.78 23.81
C LYS A 176 -3.75 -6.99 23.89
N GLN A 177 -2.95 -5.91 23.92
CA GLN A 177 -1.50 -5.96 23.73
C GLN A 177 -0.74 -5.13 24.79
N GLY A 178 -1.44 -4.51 25.75
CA GLY A 178 -0.84 -3.74 26.82
C GLY A 178 -0.24 -2.39 26.39
N PHE A 179 -0.54 -1.93 25.15
CA PHE A 179 0.05 -0.69 24.63
C PHE A 179 -0.48 0.54 25.36
N ASP A 180 0.43 1.44 25.72
CA ASP A 180 0.14 2.74 26.29
C ASP A 180 0.23 3.81 25.20
N ILE A 181 -0.93 4.23 24.69
CA ILE A 181 -1.06 5.11 23.54
C ILE A 181 -1.71 6.43 23.97
N ASP A 182 -1.17 7.55 23.48
CA ASP A 182 -1.79 8.86 23.62
C ASP A 182 -2.79 9.08 22.46
N GLU A 183 -4.08 9.18 22.78
CA GLU A 183 -5.12 9.46 21.79
C GLU A 183 -5.04 10.85 21.16
N ASN A 184 -4.30 11.78 21.76
CA ASN A 184 -4.08 13.12 21.21
C ASN A 184 -2.89 13.21 20.26
N SER A 185 -2.05 12.15 20.18
CA SER A 185 -0.94 12.08 19.23
C SER A 185 -1.44 11.91 17.80
N ILE A 186 -0.62 12.26 16.81
CA ILE A 186 -0.90 11.93 15.39
C ILE A 186 -0.83 10.40 15.22
N TYR A 187 -1.89 9.78 14.72
CA TYR A 187 -1.88 8.34 14.39
C TYR A 187 -1.44 8.14 12.95
N ASP A 188 -0.16 7.81 12.81
CA ASP A 188 0.52 7.52 11.56
C ASP A 188 0.61 6.01 11.37
N ILE A 189 -0.09 5.48 10.37
CA ILE A 189 -0.39 4.04 10.28
C ILE A 189 0.08 3.44 8.97
N GLN A 190 0.94 2.41 9.07
CA GLN A 190 1.32 1.53 7.96
C GLN A 190 0.91 0.09 8.26
N VAL A 191 -0.24 -0.34 7.74
CA VAL A 191 -0.77 -1.68 7.95
C VAL A 191 -1.02 -2.40 6.63
N LYS A 192 -0.19 -3.40 6.34
CA LYS A 192 -0.20 -4.20 5.09
C LYS A 192 0.72 -5.40 5.24
N ARG A 193 0.62 -6.40 4.34
CA ARG A 193 1.61 -7.49 4.29
C ARG A 193 3.01 -6.90 4.23
N LEU A 194 3.97 -7.51 4.94
CA LEU A 194 5.35 -7.07 4.85
C LEU A 194 5.98 -7.58 3.56
N HIS A 195 6.49 -6.65 2.79
CA HIS A 195 7.28 -6.89 1.59
C HIS A 195 8.18 -5.69 1.35
N GLU A 196 9.41 -5.91 0.89
CA GLU A 196 10.39 -4.84 0.69
C GLU A 196 9.87 -3.73 -0.25
N TYR A 197 9.08 -4.06 -1.28
CA TYR A 197 8.52 -3.04 -2.19
C TYR A 197 7.52 -2.09 -1.52
N LYS A 198 6.89 -2.51 -0.40
CA LYS A 198 5.98 -1.66 0.41
C LYS A 198 6.75 -0.72 1.34
N ARG A 199 8.03 -0.90 1.42
CA ARG A 199 9.05 -0.05 2.05
C ARG A 199 8.80 0.24 3.54
N GLN A 200 8.33 -0.76 4.31
CA GLN A 200 8.25 -0.63 5.77
C GLN A 200 9.63 -0.31 6.38
N GLN A 201 10.71 -0.78 5.76
CA GLN A 201 12.09 -0.42 6.10
C GLN A 201 12.34 1.08 5.98
N MET A 202 11.78 1.76 4.97
CA MET A 202 11.91 3.22 4.83
C MET A 202 11.21 3.96 5.97
N ASN A 203 10.02 3.51 6.36
CA ASN A 203 9.32 4.04 7.52
C ASN A 203 10.12 3.80 8.82
N ALA A 204 10.74 2.62 8.99
CA ALA A 204 11.60 2.33 10.13
C ALA A 204 12.84 3.24 10.15
N LEU A 205 13.47 3.51 9.01
CA LEU A 205 14.58 4.48 8.90
C LEU A 205 14.13 5.90 9.25
N TYR A 206 12.93 6.32 8.83
CA TYR A 206 12.37 7.61 9.27
C TYR A 206 12.16 7.67 10.79
N VAL A 207 11.66 6.60 11.38
CA VAL A 207 11.51 6.52 12.86
C VAL A 207 12.85 6.70 13.55
N ILE A 208 13.93 6.12 13.03
CA ILE A 208 15.28 6.32 13.55
C ILE A 208 15.73 7.77 13.38
N HIS A 209 15.50 8.37 12.20
CA HIS A 209 15.80 9.78 11.95
C HIS A 209 15.09 10.69 12.97
N LYS A 210 13.78 10.51 13.16
CA LYS A 210 12.98 11.28 14.13
C LYS A 210 13.41 11.05 15.57
N TYR A 211 13.81 9.85 15.94
CA TYR A 211 14.40 9.56 17.25
C TYR A 211 15.62 10.45 17.51
N PHE A 212 16.54 10.56 16.55
CA PHE A 212 17.72 11.42 16.69
C PHE A 212 17.37 12.90 16.71
N GLU A 213 16.44 13.36 15.90
CA GLU A 213 16.00 14.76 15.94
C GLU A 213 15.47 15.15 17.33
N ILE A 214 14.67 14.29 17.95
CA ILE A 214 14.14 14.53 19.30
C ILE A 214 15.27 14.54 20.33
N LYS A 215 16.23 13.60 20.23
CA LYS A 215 17.44 13.59 21.11
C LYS A 215 18.28 14.87 20.96
N GLU A 216 18.27 15.49 19.80
CA GLU A 216 18.93 16.77 19.51
C GLU A 216 18.10 17.99 19.89
N GLY A 217 16.91 17.79 20.47
CA GLY A 217 16.02 18.86 20.93
C GLY A 217 14.99 19.35 19.92
N LYS A 218 14.93 18.77 18.69
CA LYS A 218 13.92 19.09 17.69
C LYS A 218 12.63 18.30 17.96
N LYS A 219 11.82 18.80 18.85
CA LYS A 219 10.59 18.15 19.30
C LYS A 219 9.43 18.47 18.36
N PRO A 220 8.60 17.49 17.96
CA PRO A 220 7.40 17.77 17.17
C PRO A 220 6.39 18.58 17.97
N ALA A 221 5.63 19.43 17.30
CA ALA A 221 4.58 20.27 17.92
C ALA A 221 3.42 19.42 18.47
N THR A 222 3.12 18.31 17.84
CA THR A 222 2.13 17.31 18.30
C THR A 222 2.83 15.98 18.45
N PRO A 223 2.64 15.23 19.56
CA PRO A 223 3.20 13.88 19.69
C PRO A 223 2.79 12.96 18.53
N ILE A 224 3.63 12.02 18.18
CA ILE A 224 3.44 11.10 17.05
C ILE A 224 3.39 9.67 17.57
N THR A 225 2.40 8.91 17.13
CA THR A 225 2.36 7.47 17.33
C THR A 225 2.38 6.77 15.98
N VAL A 226 3.47 6.07 15.70
CA VAL A 226 3.65 5.29 14.47
C VAL A 226 3.20 3.85 14.73
N PHE A 227 2.22 3.41 13.95
CA PHE A 227 1.73 2.04 13.99
C PHE A 227 2.18 1.25 12.78
N PHE A 228 2.82 0.13 13.03
CA PHE A 228 3.05 -0.91 12.05
C PHE A 228 2.11 -2.08 12.30
N GLY A 229 1.60 -2.69 11.24
CA GLY A 229 0.87 -3.95 11.32
C GLY A 229 1.14 -4.76 10.07
N ALA A 230 1.82 -5.89 10.25
CA ALA A 230 2.28 -6.68 9.10
C ALA A 230 2.39 -8.17 9.46
N LYS A 231 2.39 -9.00 8.41
CA LYS A 231 2.76 -10.42 8.48
C LYS A 231 3.73 -10.70 7.33
N ALA A 232 4.83 -11.38 7.65
CA ALA A 232 5.78 -11.86 6.67
C ALA A 232 5.47 -13.31 6.27
N ALA A 233 5.71 -13.66 5.00
CA ALA A 233 5.72 -15.06 4.60
C ALA A 233 6.82 -15.83 5.37
N PRO A 234 6.59 -17.07 5.81
CA PRO A 234 7.55 -17.81 6.65
C PRO A 234 8.95 -17.93 6.05
N ALA A 235 9.05 -18.07 4.73
CA ALA A 235 10.32 -18.19 4.01
C ALA A 235 11.00 -16.85 3.68
N TYR A 236 10.32 -15.71 3.88
CA TYR A 236 10.84 -14.40 3.53
C TYR A 236 11.67 -13.81 4.68
N ILE A 237 12.96 -14.13 4.71
CA ILE A 237 13.87 -13.84 5.83
C ILE A 237 14.01 -12.33 6.04
N ILE A 238 14.30 -11.56 4.99
CA ILE A 238 14.47 -10.09 5.09
C ILE A 238 13.20 -9.41 5.61
N ALA A 239 12.02 -9.88 5.21
CA ALA A 239 10.76 -9.37 5.75
C ALA A 239 10.66 -9.57 7.27
N LYS A 240 11.13 -10.72 7.78
CA LYS A 240 11.18 -10.97 9.23
C LYS A 240 12.23 -10.09 9.93
N ASP A 241 13.36 -9.82 9.27
CA ASP A 241 14.37 -8.92 9.80
C ASP A 241 13.87 -7.48 9.90
N ILE A 242 13.06 -7.01 8.95
CA ILE A 242 12.39 -5.70 9.03
C ILE A 242 11.43 -5.65 10.23
N ILE A 243 10.61 -6.69 10.45
CA ILE A 243 9.74 -6.78 11.63
C ILE A 243 10.60 -6.75 12.91
N HIS A 244 11.69 -7.49 12.92
CA HIS A 244 12.60 -7.53 14.07
C HIS A 244 13.18 -6.14 14.39
N LEU A 245 13.63 -5.38 13.39
CA LEU A 245 14.07 -4.00 13.56
C LEU A 245 12.96 -3.13 14.17
N ILE A 246 11.74 -3.21 13.65
CA ILE A 246 10.60 -2.42 14.17
C ILE A 246 10.33 -2.74 15.63
N LEU A 247 10.41 -4.02 16.04
CA LEU A 247 10.26 -4.43 17.45
C LEU A 247 11.39 -3.90 18.33
N CYS A 248 12.64 -3.88 17.84
CA CYS A 248 13.76 -3.25 18.55
C CYS A 248 13.52 -1.74 18.74
N LEU A 249 13.09 -1.05 17.69
CA LEU A 249 12.75 0.39 17.75
C LEU A 249 11.60 0.65 18.73
N GLN A 250 10.56 -0.17 18.73
CA GLN A 250 9.48 -0.09 19.72
C GLN A 250 10.01 -0.16 21.14
N GLN A 251 10.90 -1.12 21.42
CA GLN A 251 11.48 -1.28 22.75
C GLN A 251 12.36 -0.09 23.16
N ILE A 252 13.23 0.38 22.27
CA ILE A 252 14.14 1.49 22.53
C ILE A 252 13.37 2.80 22.74
N ILE A 253 12.54 3.16 21.78
CA ILE A 253 11.87 4.47 21.73
C ILE A 253 10.84 4.62 22.84
N ASN A 254 10.01 3.60 23.06
CA ASN A 254 8.94 3.68 24.04
C ASN A 254 9.46 3.67 25.50
N ASN A 255 10.70 3.23 25.72
CA ASN A 255 11.34 3.24 27.04
C ASN A 255 12.35 4.39 27.21
N ASP A 256 12.61 5.21 26.20
CA ASP A 256 13.46 6.39 26.32
C ASP A 256 12.64 7.58 26.85
N PRO A 257 12.89 8.07 28.12
CA PRO A 257 12.09 9.13 28.72
C PRO A 257 12.25 10.49 28.04
N GLU A 258 13.31 10.69 27.25
CA GLU A 258 13.50 11.93 26.48
C GLU A 258 12.70 11.92 25.17
N VAL A 259 12.38 10.74 24.63
CA VAL A 259 11.75 10.56 23.32
C VAL A 259 10.28 10.14 23.42
N SER A 260 9.96 9.21 24.32
CA SER A 260 8.62 8.60 24.41
C SER A 260 7.46 9.56 24.65
N PRO A 261 7.64 10.78 25.23
CA PRO A 261 6.58 11.78 25.28
C PRO A 261 6.22 12.38 23.92
N TYR A 262 7.10 12.26 22.91
CA TYR A 262 6.97 12.90 21.60
C TYR A 262 6.82 11.91 20.44
N LEU A 263 7.38 10.72 20.60
CA LEU A 263 7.34 9.65 19.60
C LEU A 263 7.15 8.31 20.30
N LYS A 264 6.12 7.57 19.86
CA LYS A 264 5.94 6.16 20.20
C LYS A 264 5.80 5.31 18.95
N VAL A 265 6.23 4.06 19.02
CA VAL A 265 6.20 3.10 17.93
C VAL A 265 5.55 1.82 18.41
N PHE A 266 4.61 1.30 17.64
CA PHE A 266 3.95 0.04 17.96
C PHE A 266 3.87 -0.88 16.73
N MET A 267 4.36 -2.10 16.91
CA MET A 267 4.13 -3.20 15.97
C MET A 267 2.91 -3.99 16.46
N VAL A 268 1.79 -3.83 15.79
CA VAL A 268 0.53 -4.49 16.16
C VAL A 268 0.59 -5.96 15.80
N GLU A 269 0.38 -6.82 16.80
CA GLU A 269 0.40 -8.27 16.62
C GLU A 269 -0.79 -8.76 15.79
N ASN A 270 -0.54 -9.80 14.99
CA ASN A 270 -1.54 -10.53 14.25
C ASN A 270 -2.52 -9.64 13.47
N TYR A 271 -2.01 -8.63 12.76
CA TYR A 271 -2.84 -7.77 11.93
C TYR A 271 -3.76 -8.60 11.02
N ASN A 272 -5.05 -8.33 11.09
CA ASN A 272 -6.12 -9.04 10.38
C ASN A 272 -7.31 -8.10 10.14
N VAL A 273 -8.40 -8.60 9.55
CA VAL A 273 -9.59 -7.78 9.21
C VAL A 273 -10.18 -7.12 10.46
N THR A 274 -10.30 -7.83 11.58
CA THR A 274 -10.84 -7.26 12.84
C THR A 274 -9.99 -6.10 13.34
N MET A 275 -8.66 -6.24 13.29
CA MET A 275 -7.72 -5.16 13.65
C MET A 275 -7.84 -4.00 12.67
N ALA A 276 -7.96 -4.28 11.36
CA ALA A 276 -8.13 -3.26 10.34
C ALA A 276 -9.39 -2.41 10.58
N GLU A 277 -10.51 -3.02 10.97
CA GLU A 277 -11.77 -2.34 11.31
C GLU A 277 -11.64 -1.37 12.49
N LYS A 278 -10.61 -1.53 13.35
CA LYS A 278 -10.30 -0.61 14.45
C LYS A 278 -9.29 0.46 14.05
N MET A 279 -8.27 0.08 13.29
CA MET A 279 -7.16 0.97 12.95
C MET A 279 -7.52 1.97 11.85
N ILE A 280 -8.30 1.54 10.83
CA ILE A 280 -8.64 2.40 9.69
C ILE A 280 -9.44 3.64 10.11
N PRO A 281 -10.53 3.54 10.91
CA PRO A 281 -11.25 4.72 11.37
C PRO A 281 -10.43 5.69 12.23
N ALA A 282 -9.47 5.16 12.99
CA ALA A 282 -8.64 5.93 13.92
C ALA A 282 -7.44 6.62 13.25
N CYS A 283 -7.13 6.32 12.02
CA CYS A 283 -5.94 6.81 11.31
C CYS A 283 -6.04 8.29 10.98
N ASP A 284 -4.95 9.03 11.21
CA ASP A 284 -4.77 10.40 10.72
C ASP A 284 -3.99 10.41 9.40
N ILE A 285 -2.84 9.71 9.36
CA ILE A 285 -1.97 9.62 8.18
C ILE A 285 -1.85 8.16 7.75
N SER A 286 -2.23 7.90 6.51
CA SER A 286 -2.18 6.58 5.87
C SER A 286 -0.91 6.45 5.04
N GLU A 287 0.02 5.59 5.48
CA GLU A 287 1.29 5.33 4.80
C GLU A 287 1.13 4.39 3.60
N GLN A 288 1.26 4.94 2.39
CA GLN A 288 1.12 4.24 1.11
C GLN A 288 2.36 4.45 0.24
N ILE A 289 3.51 4.01 0.77
CA ILE A 289 4.86 4.37 0.36
C ILE A 289 5.58 3.30 -0.47
N SER A 290 4.85 2.47 -1.22
CA SER A 290 5.45 1.51 -2.16
C SER A 290 6.38 2.21 -3.15
N LEU A 291 7.38 1.48 -3.65
CA LEU A 291 8.16 2.01 -4.77
C LEU A 291 7.26 2.18 -5.99
N ALA A 292 7.28 3.35 -6.60
CA ALA A 292 6.49 3.63 -7.80
C ALA A 292 6.72 2.54 -8.87
N SER A 293 5.66 2.11 -9.52
CA SER A 293 5.61 0.97 -10.44
C SER A 293 5.54 -0.43 -9.81
N LYS A 294 5.35 -0.58 -8.48
CA LYS A 294 5.35 -1.92 -7.84
C LYS A 294 4.03 -2.32 -7.19
N GLU A 295 3.25 -1.37 -6.67
CA GLU A 295 1.90 -1.67 -6.17
C GLU A 295 0.88 -1.65 -7.32
N ALA A 296 0.19 -2.75 -7.55
CA ALA A 296 -0.80 -2.83 -8.62
C ALA A 296 -1.97 -1.85 -8.39
N SER A 297 -2.50 -1.79 -7.19
CA SER A 297 -3.58 -0.88 -6.82
C SER A 297 -3.47 -0.47 -5.34
N GLY A 298 -3.42 -1.45 -4.44
CA GLY A 298 -3.80 -1.24 -3.06
C GLY A 298 -5.33 -1.11 -2.93
N THR A 299 -5.84 -1.48 -1.77
CA THR A 299 -7.22 -1.21 -1.38
C THR A 299 -7.27 -0.62 0.03
N GLY A 300 -6.18 -0.72 0.78
CA GLY A 300 -6.02 -0.04 2.08
C GLY A 300 -6.13 1.46 1.93
N ASN A 301 -5.44 2.05 0.95
CA ASN A 301 -5.50 3.48 0.63
C ASN A 301 -6.94 3.98 0.47
N MET A 302 -7.80 3.26 -0.27
CA MET A 302 -9.21 3.60 -0.46
C MET A 302 -10.01 3.56 0.86
N LYS A 303 -9.74 2.55 1.71
CA LYS A 303 -10.40 2.38 3.01
C LYS A 303 -10.04 3.50 3.99
N PHE A 304 -8.78 3.88 4.02
CA PHE A 304 -8.29 5.00 4.81
C PHE A 304 -8.87 6.33 4.33
N MET A 305 -8.86 6.58 3.01
CA MET A 305 -9.48 7.75 2.38
C MET A 305 -10.96 7.87 2.77
N LEU A 306 -11.74 6.80 2.67
CA LEU A 306 -13.17 6.74 3.01
C LEU A 306 -13.42 7.07 4.49
N ASN A 307 -12.43 6.87 5.37
CA ASN A 307 -12.49 7.18 6.79
C ASN A 307 -11.79 8.50 7.16
N GLY A 308 -11.47 9.33 6.16
CA GLY A 308 -10.90 10.66 6.35
C GLY A 308 -9.45 10.68 6.83
N ALA A 309 -8.69 9.61 6.63
CA ALA A 309 -7.24 9.66 6.77
C ALA A 309 -6.61 10.27 5.52
N LEU A 310 -5.58 11.11 5.69
CA LEU A 310 -4.85 11.66 4.56
C LEU A 310 -3.75 10.68 4.13
N THR A 311 -3.65 10.45 2.83
CA THR A 311 -2.60 9.59 2.28
C THR A 311 -1.27 10.33 2.26
N LEU A 312 -0.24 9.70 2.82
CA LEU A 312 1.17 10.00 2.56
C LEU A 312 1.72 8.86 1.71
N GLY A 313 2.10 9.14 0.47
CA GLY A 313 2.42 8.06 -0.45
C GLY A 313 3.15 8.49 -1.71
N THR A 314 3.53 7.50 -2.48
CA THR A 314 4.10 7.65 -3.82
C THR A 314 3.00 7.66 -4.88
N MET A 315 3.32 8.17 -6.07
CA MET A 315 2.44 8.11 -7.23
C MET A 315 2.48 6.70 -7.83
N ASP A 316 1.84 5.76 -7.11
CA ASP A 316 1.81 4.33 -7.42
C ASP A 316 0.43 3.73 -7.13
N GLY A 317 0.05 2.70 -7.88
CA GLY A 317 -1.24 2.05 -7.75
C GLY A 317 -2.41 3.03 -7.79
N ALA A 318 -3.40 2.83 -6.94
CA ALA A 318 -4.57 3.71 -6.84
C ALA A 318 -4.30 5.05 -6.14
N ASN A 319 -3.09 5.28 -5.59
CA ASN A 319 -2.74 6.61 -5.08
C ASN A 319 -2.81 7.68 -6.16
N VAL A 320 -2.53 7.32 -7.42
CA VAL A 320 -2.64 8.23 -8.59
C VAL A 320 -4.08 8.72 -8.72
N GLU A 321 -5.03 7.79 -8.72
CA GLU A 321 -6.47 8.13 -8.82
C GLU A 321 -6.95 8.90 -7.59
N ILE A 322 -6.44 8.58 -6.39
CA ILE A 322 -6.74 9.37 -5.19
C ILE A 322 -6.26 10.81 -5.36
N ALA A 323 -5.01 11.02 -5.82
CA ALA A 323 -4.45 12.35 -6.02
C ALA A 323 -5.24 13.16 -7.06
N GLU A 324 -5.65 12.52 -8.16
CA GLU A 324 -6.49 13.16 -9.20
C GLU A 324 -7.86 13.57 -8.65
N LEU A 325 -8.46 12.74 -7.80
CA LEU A 325 -9.79 13.00 -7.23
C LEU A 325 -9.77 14.13 -6.18
N VAL A 326 -8.79 14.14 -5.29
CA VAL A 326 -8.78 15.06 -4.14
C VAL A 326 -8.00 16.36 -4.39
N GLY A 327 -7.12 16.38 -5.40
CA GLY A 327 -6.17 17.47 -5.64
C GLY A 327 -4.94 17.39 -4.73
N ASN A 328 -3.83 17.96 -5.22
CA ASN A 328 -2.51 17.85 -4.58
C ASN A 328 -2.44 18.48 -3.17
N GLU A 329 -3.34 19.39 -2.86
CA GLU A 329 -3.45 20.04 -1.56
C GLU A 329 -4.07 19.14 -0.47
N ASN A 330 -4.72 18.04 -0.86
CA ASN A 330 -5.44 17.14 0.04
C ASN A 330 -4.81 15.75 0.15
N ILE A 331 -3.57 15.62 -0.32
CA ILE A 331 -2.75 14.41 -0.27
C ILE A 331 -1.27 14.82 -0.10
N PHE A 332 -0.45 13.96 0.45
CA PHE A 332 1.00 14.18 0.59
C PHE A 332 1.74 13.17 -0.29
N THR A 333 2.33 13.63 -1.38
CA THR A 333 3.04 12.77 -2.33
C THR A 333 4.52 13.07 -2.37
N PHE A 334 5.33 12.04 -2.58
CA PHE A 334 6.78 12.12 -2.65
C PHE A 334 7.37 11.05 -3.58
N GLY A 335 8.66 11.19 -3.85
CA GLY A 335 9.47 10.23 -4.58
C GLY A 335 9.33 10.34 -6.10
N GLU A 336 10.11 9.52 -6.78
CA GLU A 336 10.12 9.49 -8.25
C GLU A 336 8.87 8.80 -8.81
N ASP A 337 8.44 9.23 -9.99
CA ASP A 337 7.37 8.57 -10.76
C ASP A 337 7.79 7.19 -11.28
N SER A 338 6.83 6.43 -11.80
CA SER A 338 7.04 5.06 -12.29
C SER A 338 8.04 4.96 -13.45
N HIS A 339 8.06 5.92 -14.38
CA HIS A 339 8.95 5.88 -15.55
C HIS A 339 10.44 5.93 -15.19
N PRO A 340 10.94 6.92 -14.42
CA PRO A 340 12.33 6.93 -13.97
C PRO A 340 12.75 5.66 -13.22
N VAL A 341 11.84 5.09 -12.41
CA VAL A 341 12.11 3.86 -11.67
C VAL A 341 12.25 2.67 -12.61
N ILE A 342 11.34 2.51 -13.58
CA ILE A 342 11.38 1.45 -14.60
C ILE A 342 12.68 1.56 -15.43
N ASP A 343 13.02 2.77 -15.87
CA ASP A 343 14.24 3.02 -16.65
C ASP A 343 15.51 2.69 -15.85
N ARG A 344 15.53 3.00 -14.56
CA ARG A 344 16.66 2.67 -13.67
C ARG A 344 16.84 1.16 -13.52
N TYR A 345 15.75 0.40 -13.40
CA TYR A 345 15.80 -1.07 -13.42
C TYR A 345 16.31 -1.60 -14.77
N ALA A 346 15.85 -1.02 -15.89
CA ALA A 346 16.27 -1.45 -17.22
C ALA A 346 17.75 -1.18 -17.47
N ARG A 347 18.31 -0.06 -16.98
CA ARG A 347 19.73 0.26 -17.07
C ARG A 347 20.60 -0.51 -16.09
N GLY A 348 20.03 -0.96 -14.95
CA GLY A 348 20.78 -1.63 -13.89
C GLY A 348 21.86 -0.74 -13.23
N ASP A 349 21.64 0.57 -13.21
CA ASP A 349 22.64 1.56 -12.76
C ASP A 349 22.41 2.05 -11.32
N TYR A 350 21.45 1.48 -10.60
CA TYR A 350 21.24 1.79 -9.19
C TYR A 350 22.34 1.21 -8.30
N ASN A 351 22.89 2.05 -7.44
CA ASN A 351 23.87 1.66 -6.43
C ASN A 351 23.51 2.29 -5.08
N SER A 352 22.96 1.50 -4.18
CA SER A 352 22.50 1.93 -2.86
C SER A 352 23.64 2.56 -2.02
N ARG A 353 24.84 1.97 -2.08
CA ARG A 353 26.00 2.44 -1.33
C ARG A 353 26.38 3.87 -1.69
N SER A 354 26.20 4.28 -2.94
CA SER A 354 26.49 5.65 -3.38
C SER A 354 25.58 6.71 -2.75
N TYR A 355 24.32 6.35 -2.46
CA TYR A 355 23.39 7.22 -1.72
C TYR A 355 23.75 7.27 -0.23
N TYR A 356 24.00 6.11 0.37
CA TYR A 356 24.43 5.99 1.76
C TYR A 356 25.71 6.81 2.06
N GLU A 357 26.68 6.84 1.14
CA GLU A 357 27.95 7.58 1.35
C GLU A 357 27.79 9.09 1.19
N LYS A 358 26.77 9.54 0.44
CA LYS A 358 26.56 10.98 0.15
C LYS A 358 25.65 11.67 1.14
N ASP A 359 24.70 10.94 1.75
CA ASP A 359 23.70 11.48 2.66
C ASP A 359 24.04 11.08 4.11
N SER A 360 24.42 12.08 4.93
CA SER A 360 24.79 11.85 6.32
C SER A 360 23.64 11.42 7.21
N GLU A 361 22.42 11.90 6.93
CA GLU A 361 21.22 11.54 7.70
C GLU A 361 20.79 10.12 7.39
N LEU A 362 20.76 9.77 6.10
CA LEU A 362 20.53 8.39 5.67
C LEU A 362 21.56 7.44 6.26
N LYS A 363 22.85 7.81 6.17
CA LYS A 363 23.97 7.02 6.73
C LYS A 363 23.77 6.80 8.22
N ARG A 364 23.45 7.84 8.98
CA ARG A 364 23.22 7.78 10.42
C ARG A 364 22.06 6.83 10.77
N ALA A 365 20.96 6.92 10.02
CA ALA A 365 19.81 6.07 10.23
C ALA A 365 20.10 4.59 9.92
N VAL A 366 20.82 4.32 8.83
CA VAL A 366 21.21 2.96 8.43
C VAL A 366 22.24 2.37 9.43
N ASP A 367 23.26 3.13 9.82
CA ASP A 367 24.28 2.68 10.77
C ASP A 367 23.68 2.36 12.16
N PHE A 368 22.61 3.07 12.54
CA PHE A 368 21.93 2.81 13.81
C PHE A 368 21.38 1.38 13.90
N ILE A 369 20.98 0.78 12.79
CA ILE A 369 20.47 -0.62 12.75
C ILE A 369 21.45 -1.59 13.42
N VAL A 370 22.75 -1.39 13.23
CA VAL A 370 23.79 -2.27 13.75
C VAL A 370 24.54 -1.66 14.95
N SER A 371 24.04 -0.58 15.53
CA SER A 371 24.61 0.05 16.73
C SER A 371 24.49 -0.86 17.95
N ASP A 372 25.35 -0.62 18.95
CA ASP A 372 25.28 -1.33 20.24
C ASP A 372 23.92 -1.16 20.92
N THR A 373 23.28 0.01 20.75
CA THR A 373 21.95 0.30 21.29
C THR A 373 20.91 -0.68 20.73
N VAL A 374 20.84 -0.86 19.41
CA VAL A 374 19.86 -1.76 18.77
C VAL A 374 20.24 -3.23 19.01
N LYS A 375 21.53 -3.56 18.95
CA LYS A 375 22.03 -4.91 19.24
C LYS A 375 21.79 -5.35 20.69
N SER A 376 21.70 -4.41 21.64
CA SER A 376 21.43 -4.74 23.05
C SER A 376 20.03 -5.30 23.28
N VAL A 377 19.08 -5.03 22.38
CA VAL A 377 17.68 -5.47 22.46
C VAL A 377 17.28 -6.42 21.34
N GLY A 378 18.14 -6.63 20.35
CA GLY A 378 17.86 -7.42 19.15
C GLY A 378 18.89 -8.50 18.86
N CYS A 379 18.56 -9.37 17.90
CA CYS A 379 19.47 -10.38 17.37
C CYS A 379 20.44 -9.74 16.35
N SER A 380 21.73 -9.71 16.70
CA SER A 380 22.77 -9.11 15.85
C SER A 380 22.79 -9.66 14.44
N GLU A 381 22.63 -10.98 14.26
CA GLU A 381 22.64 -11.61 12.95
C GLU A 381 21.52 -11.10 12.03
N ASN A 382 20.31 -10.92 12.57
CA ASN A 382 19.16 -10.41 11.81
C ASN A 382 19.39 -8.95 11.41
N LEU A 383 19.91 -8.14 12.34
CA LEU A 383 20.18 -6.72 12.12
C LEU A 383 21.30 -6.52 11.08
N GLU A 384 22.38 -7.28 11.18
CA GLU A 384 23.49 -7.24 10.23
C GLU A 384 23.09 -7.72 8.85
N ARG A 385 22.21 -8.73 8.75
CA ARG A 385 21.68 -9.18 7.46
C ARG A 385 20.84 -8.09 6.79
N LEU A 386 19.94 -7.44 7.52
CA LEU A 386 19.14 -6.32 7.01
C LEU A 386 20.02 -5.13 6.60
N TYR A 387 20.99 -4.76 7.45
CA TYR A 387 21.96 -3.71 7.14
C TYR A 387 22.71 -3.99 5.82
N ASN A 388 23.22 -5.21 5.67
CA ASN A 388 23.94 -5.61 4.45
C ASN A 388 23.03 -5.67 3.22
N GLU A 389 21.77 -6.06 3.37
CA GLU A 389 20.79 -6.05 2.30
C GLU A 389 20.53 -4.63 1.78
N LEU A 390 20.32 -3.68 2.70
CA LEU A 390 20.13 -2.26 2.36
C LEU A 390 21.37 -1.66 1.67
N LEU A 391 22.58 -1.95 2.18
CA LEU A 391 23.81 -1.38 1.61
C LEU A 391 24.20 -1.96 0.25
N ASN A 392 23.91 -3.23 0.00
CA ASN A 392 24.46 -3.93 -1.16
C ASN A 392 23.42 -4.17 -2.26
N LYS A 393 22.13 -4.08 -1.94
CA LYS A 393 21.05 -4.37 -2.89
C LYS A 393 20.00 -3.28 -2.91
N ASP A 394 19.31 -3.05 -1.78
CA ASP A 394 18.14 -2.14 -1.69
C ASP A 394 17.26 -2.22 -2.95
N TRP A 395 16.82 -3.43 -3.28
CA TRP A 395 16.10 -3.76 -4.51
C TRP A 395 14.94 -2.84 -4.85
N PHE A 396 14.36 -2.22 -3.83
CA PHE A 396 13.20 -1.34 -3.98
C PHE A 396 13.54 0.12 -3.70
N MET A 397 14.79 0.52 -3.96
CA MET A 397 15.24 1.91 -4.03
C MET A 397 14.71 2.77 -2.88
N THR A 398 14.92 2.28 -1.65
CA THR A 398 14.53 3.00 -0.43
C THR A 398 15.31 4.31 -0.28
N PHE A 399 16.59 4.30 -0.60
CA PHE A 399 17.51 5.40 -0.34
C PHE A 399 17.29 6.63 -1.24
N PRO A 400 17.02 6.50 -2.55
CA PRO A 400 16.78 7.68 -3.40
C PRO A 400 15.61 8.55 -2.95
N ASP A 401 14.55 7.94 -2.43
CA ASP A 401 13.33 8.65 -2.01
C ASP A 401 13.35 9.11 -0.56
N PHE A 402 14.39 8.77 0.23
CA PHE A 402 14.36 8.94 1.69
C PHE A 402 14.32 10.40 2.13
N GLU A 403 15.10 11.29 1.51
CA GLU A 403 15.11 12.72 1.83
C GLU A 403 13.74 13.36 1.54
N ASP A 404 13.15 13.06 0.36
CA ASP A 404 11.84 13.59 -0.01
C ASP A 404 10.71 13.02 0.87
N TYR A 405 10.84 11.75 1.27
CA TYR A 405 9.94 11.14 2.25
C TYR A 405 9.97 11.86 3.61
N ILE A 406 11.16 12.15 4.14
CA ILE A 406 11.30 12.95 5.37
C ILE A 406 10.61 14.30 5.20
N ALA A 407 10.98 15.05 4.16
CA ALA A 407 10.46 16.38 3.92
C ALA A 407 8.91 16.41 3.81
N THR A 408 8.35 15.42 3.09
CA THR A 408 6.90 15.33 2.89
C THR A 408 6.17 14.93 4.17
N ARG A 409 6.75 14.02 4.95
CA ARG A 409 6.17 13.58 6.23
C ARG A 409 6.16 14.72 7.26
N GLU A 410 7.22 15.52 7.31
CA GLU A 410 7.26 16.72 8.15
C GLU A 410 6.21 17.77 7.73
N LYS A 411 5.97 17.95 6.43
CA LYS A 411 4.86 18.79 5.94
C LYS A 411 3.49 18.28 6.42
N ALA A 412 3.28 16.95 6.39
CA ALA A 412 2.04 16.36 6.88
C ALA A 412 1.85 16.60 8.39
N TYR A 413 2.90 16.44 9.20
CA TYR A 413 2.82 16.71 10.64
C TYR A 413 2.61 18.19 10.95
N ALA A 414 3.26 19.09 10.20
CA ALA A 414 3.02 20.52 10.33
C ALA A 414 1.58 20.91 9.97
N ALA A 415 1.04 20.36 8.89
CA ALA A 415 -0.35 20.59 8.47
C ALA A 415 -1.37 20.11 9.51
N TYR A 416 -1.07 19.04 10.25
CA TYR A 416 -1.94 18.53 11.31
C TYR A 416 -2.19 19.53 12.43
N THR A 417 -1.32 20.51 12.65
CA THR A 417 -1.47 21.53 13.70
C THR A 417 -2.63 22.47 13.45
N ASP A 418 -2.98 22.73 12.19
CA ASP A 418 -4.22 23.41 11.84
C ASP A 418 -5.36 22.39 11.74
N ARG A 419 -6.04 22.18 12.87
CA ARG A 419 -7.07 21.16 12.99
C ARG A 419 -8.28 21.38 12.07
N LYS A 420 -8.62 22.63 11.77
CA LYS A 420 -9.73 22.94 10.87
C LYS A 420 -9.36 22.65 9.41
N ASP A 421 -8.20 23.08 8.95
CA ASP A 421 -7.73 22.78 7.61
C ASP A 421 -7.53 21.27 7.43
N TRP A 422 -7.01 20.57 8.45
CA TRP A 422 -6.91 19.12 8.45
C TRP A 422 -8.27 18.44 8.29
N ALA A 423 -9.29 18.88 9.05
CA ALA A 423 -10.65 18.35 8.96
C ALA A 423 -11.27 18.61 7.58
N LYS A 424 -11.00 19.78 7.00
CA LYS A 424 -11.43 20.13 5.63
C LYS A 424 -10.83 19.16 4.62
N LYS A 425 -9.53 18.93 4.67
CA LYS A 425 -8.84 17.93 3.80
C LYS A 425 -9.42 16.53 3.99
N ALA A 426 -9.67 16.12 5.23
CA ALA A 426 -10.28 14.83 5.54
C ALA A 426 -11.70 14.70 4.94
N LEU A 427 -12.51 15.75 5.04
CA LEU A 427 -13.88 15.76 4.48
C LEU A 427 -13.86 15.70 2.94
N ILE A 428 -12.91 16.38 2.28
CA ILE A 428 -12.72 16.29 0.82
C ILE A 428 -12.31 14.86 0.41
N ASN A 429 -11.45 14.19 1.19
CA ASN A 429 -11.11 12.80 0.94
C ASN A 429 -12.34 11.89 1.04
N ILE A 430 -13.17 12.05 2.07
CA ILE A 430 -14.42 11.28 2.23
C ILE A 430 -15.38 11.55 1.08
N GLU A 431 -15.57 12.81 0.71
CA GLU A 431 -16.40 13.26 -0.42
C GLU A 431 -16.05 12.51 -1.70
N LYS A 432 -14.78 12.45 -2.04
CA LYS A 432 -14.29 11.86 -3.29
C LYS A 432 -14.14 10.33 -3.24
N ALA A 433 -14.23 9.72 -2.05
CA ALA A 433 -14.09 8.27 -1.89
C ALA A 433 -15.24 7.47 -2.53
N GLY A 434 -16.33 8.13 -2.92
CA GLY A 434 -17.44 7.50 -3.66
C GLY A 434 -16.99 6.76 -4.92
N TYR A 435 -15.97 7.27 -5.61
CA TYR A 435 -15.37 6.62 -6.79
C TYR A 435 -14.91 5.18 -6.50
N PHE A 436 -14.45 4.88 -5.30
CA PHE A 436 -14.01 3.54 -4.91
C PHE A 436 -15.14 2.63 -4.42
N SER A 437 -16.37 2.93 -4.78
CA SER A 437 -17.52 2.06 -4.55
C SER A 437 -17.34 0.70 -5.23
N PRO A 438 -17.74 -0.41 -4.57
CA PRO A 438 -17.73 -1.71 -5.20
C PRO A 438 -18.77 -1.80 -6.32
N ASP A 439 -19.85 -1.03 -6.24
CA ASP A 439 -20.92 -1.04 -7.23
C ASP A 439 -20.45 -0.47 -8.56
N ARG A 440 -19.68 0.65 -8.55
CA ARG A 440 -19.02 1.16 -9.76
C ARG A 440 -18.11 0.10 -10.38
N THR A 441 -17.27 -0.54 -9.59
CA THR A 441 -16.34 -1.57 -10.11
C THR A 441 -17.09 -2.73 -10.76
N ILE A 442 -18.13 -3.24 -10.09
CA ILE A 442 -18.93 -4.36 -10.61
C ILE A 442 -19.71 -3.95 -11.86
N GLU A 443 -20.24 -2.73 -11.91
CA GLU A 443 -20.91 -2.19 -13.08
C GLU A 443 -19.97 -2.13 -14.30
N GLU A 444 -18.73 -1.62 -14.12
CA GLU A 444 -17.72 -1.61 -15.17
C GLU A 444 -17.35 -3.02 -15.66
N TYR A 445 -17.21 -3.99 -14.74
CA TYR A 445 -17.03 -5.40 -15.12
C TYR A 445 -18.21 -5.92 -15.94
N ASN A 446 -19.44 -5.57 -15.53
CA ASN A 446 -20.63 -6.01 -16.22
C ASN A 446 -20.74 -5.40 -17.61
N GLN A 447 -20.54 -4.10 -17.75
CA GLN A 447 -20.66 -3.40 -19.04
C GLN A 447 -19.63 -3.87 -20.06
N ASP A 448 -18.37 -4.04 -19.65
CA ASP A 448 -17.28 -4.26 -20.57
C ASP A 448 -16.94 -5.74 -20.77
N ILE A 449 -17.12 -6.57 -19.74
CA ILE A 449 -16.63 -7.94 -19.71
C ILE A 449 -17.78 -8.95 -19.66
N TRP A 450 -18.65 -8.89 -18.64
CA TRP A 450 -19.69 -9.94 -18.46
C TRP A 450 -20.88 -9.75 -19.37
N LYS A 451 -21.36 -8.52 -19.55
CA LYS A 451 -22.51 -8.15 -20.43
C LYS A 451 -23.78 -8.90 -20.06
N LEU A 452 -24.06 -8.95 -18.75
CA LEU A 452 -25.24 -9.59 -18.18
C LEU A 452 -26.46 -8.66 -18.17
#